data_9c5bcf2b5c3c6b5b9aaa3392d6a981b4
#
_entry.id   9c5bcf2b5c3c6b5b9aaa3392d6a981b4
#
_cell.length_a   1.000
_cell.length_b   1.000
_cell.length_c   1.000
_cell.angle_alpha   90.00
_cell.angle_beta   90.00
_cell.angle_gamma   90.00
#
_symmetry.space_group_name_H-M   'P 1'
#
loop_
_entity.id
_entity.type
_entity.pdbx_description
1 polymer ?
#
loop_
_entity_poly.entity_id
_entity_poly.type
_entity_poly.pdbx_seq_one_letter_code
_entity_poly.pdbx_strand_id
1 'polypeptide(L)'
;MKKLPKMLCALILCALMVTAAVSCGQKPAQQPQDPPQQEEPQPAPALKIAVDSDPARSAVIHWFYSEEGQTLFGDKDLNDVLFSVDPRDIAQELKLGNYNAAVCAPDQKALQLLGGYESMPLLKDAVIFVHGNIGQEDADYNLSSETLRGIYAGTAPLFWDEAQTQPLIPAYGYASDAQDPLWQLMSMQFGFTADAPDILTRGTWDNPVMATVQTGRVGSPLFPLHYNWLFGEAGINGSVISVDGVRPTDATLADGSYPFTLSYYGLYSPSHPQAQQIITILQGVQAMQSAD
;
A
#
# COMPACT_ATOMS: atom_id res chain seq x y z
N MET A 1 -13.50 -31.83 42.06
CA MET A 1 -14.77 -31.69 42.80
C MET A 1 -14.96 -30.26 43.29
N LYS A 2 -16.03 -29.61 42.87
CA LYS A 2 -16.90 -28.52 43.38
C LYS A 2 -17.33 -27.64 42.21
N LYS A 3 -18.43 -27.88 41.68
CA LYS A 3 -19.86 -27.51 41.67
C LYS A 3 -20.07 -26.01 41.40
N LEU A 4 -20.71 -25.73 40.21
CA LEU A 4 -21.46 -24.49 39.87
C LEU A 4 -22.54 -24.19 40.93
N PRO A 5 -23.03 -22.95 40.90
CA PRO A 5 -24.47 -22.84 40.84
C PRO A 5 -24.98 -21.96 39.69
N LYS A 6 -26.08 -22.46 39.15
CA LYS A 6 -27.06 -21.79 38.29
C LYS A 6 -27.92 -20.82 39.13
N MET A 7 -28.32 -19.72 38.53
CA MET A 7 -29.57 -18.96 38.82
C MET A 7 -29.49 -17.63 38.05
N LEU A 8 -30.48 -17.03 37.49
CA LEU A 8 -31.92 -17.29 37.38
C LEU A 8 -32.45 -16.33 36.31
N CYS A 9 -33.34 -16.80 35.46
CA CYS A 9 -34.17 -16.04 34.55
C CYS A 9 -35.12 -15.11 35.35
N ALA A 10 -35.25 -13.88 34.93
CA ALA A 10 -36.42 -13.05 35.32
C ALA A 10 -37.07 -12.48 34.05
N LEU A 11 -38.17 -13.11 33.70
CA LEU A 11 -39.21 -12.60 32.79
C LEU A 11 -39.89 -11.39 33.44
N ILE A 12 -39.99 -10.28 32.73
CA ILE A 12 -41.00 -9.24 33.04
C ILE A 12 -41.88 -9.12 31.79
N LEU A 13 -43.05 -9.72 31.93
CA LEU A 13 -44.23 -9.53 31.10
C LEU A 13 -44.91 -8.25 31.61
N CYS A 14 -45.00 -7.20 30.81
CA CYS A 14 -45.92 -6.09 31.10
C CYS A 14 -47.11 -6.12 30.15
N ALA A 15 -48.26 -6.28 30.77
CA ALA A 15 -49.57 -6.45 30.19
C ALA A 15 -50.07 -5.18 29.48
N LEU A 16 -50.65 -5.39 28.30
CA LEU A 16 -51.53 -4.46 27.61
C LEU A 16 -52.85 -4.25 28.44
N MET A 17 -53.14 -3.03 28.83
CA MET A 17 -54.50 -2.63 29.17
C MET A 17 -55.03 -1.72 28.08
N VAL A 18 -55.99 -2.27 27.34
CA VAL A 18 -56.87 -1.53 26.44
C VAL A 18 -58.00 -0.98 27.27
N THR A 19 -58.11 0.33 27.36
CA THR A 19 -59.34 1.00 27.80
C THR A 19 -59.94 1.76 26.63
N ALA A 20 -61.02 1.21 26.11
CA ALA A 20 -61.90 1.89 25.18
C ALA A 20 -62.77 2.88 25.96
N ALA A 21 -62.60 4.17 25.71
CA ALA A 21 -63.56 5.20 26.10
C ALA A 21 -64.19 5.77 24.81
N VAL A 22 -65.43 5.47 24.64
CA VAL A 22 -66.33 6.10 23.64
C VAL A 22 -66.71 7.47 24.19
N SER A 23 -66.35 8.55 23.50
CA SER A 23 -66.92 9.87 23.73
C SER A 23 -67.21 10.53 22.39
N CYS A 24 -68.49 10.93 22.30
CA CYS A 24 -69.08 11.63 21.15
C CYS A 24 -68.47 13.02 20.88
N GLY A 25 -68.19 13.29 19.65
CA GLY A 25 -68.53 14.54 19.00
C GLY A 25 -67.82 15.83 19.39
N GLN A 26 -66.57 16.03 18.93
CA GLN A 26 -66.10 17.36 18.55
C GLN A 26 -65.12 17.22 17.39
N LYS A 27 -65.36 17.99 16.27
CA LYS A 27 -64.39 18.10 15.18
C LYS A 27 -63.04 18.53 15.73
N PRO A 28 -61.96 17.79 15.43
CA PRO A 28 -60.63 18.26 15.80
C PRO A 28 -60.31 19.48 14.92
N ALA A 29 -59.94 20.58 15.54
CA ALA A 29 -59.26 21.68 14.85
C ALA A 29 -57.99 21.10 14.22
N GLN A 30 -57.80 21.32 12.92
CA GLN A 30 -56.56 21.01 12.23
C GLN A 30 -55.44 21.79 12.94
N GLN A 31 -54.56 21.06 13.62
CA GLN A 31 -53.27 21.61 14.02
C GLN A 31 -52.54 22.04 12.74
N PRO A 32 -51.91 23.23 12.73
CA PRO A 32 -51.02 23.59 11.64
C PRO A 32 -49.97 22.50 11.49
N GLN A 33 -49.91 21.86 10.33
CA GLN A 33 -48.78 21.00 9.97
C GLN A 33 -47.56 21.90 9.94
N ASP A 34 -46.60 21.62 10.80
CA ASP A 34 -45.26 22.18 10.68
C ASP A 34 -44.78 21.95 9.27
N PRO A 35 -44.17 22.95 8.61
CA PRO A 35 -43.59 22.77 7.30
C PRO A 35 -42.59 21.62 7.38
N PRO A 36 -42.52 20.77 6.36
CA PRO A 36 -41.52 19.66 6.33
C PRO A 36 -40.14 20.25 6.63
N GLN A 37 -39.56 19.80 7.74
CA GLN A 37 -38.16 20.11 8.01
C GLN A 37 -37.36 19.66 6.79
N GLN A 38 -36.78 20.62 6.07
CA GLN A 38 -35.76 20.33 5.09
C GLN A 38 -34.65 19.63 5.88
N GLU A 39 -34.45 18.32 5.63
CA GLU A 39 -33.27 17.64 6.08
C GLU A 39 -32.07 18.45 5.56
N GLU A 40 -31.29 19.02 6.47
CA GLU A 40 -30.01 19.61 6.11
C GLU A 40 -29.22 18.54 5.35
N PRO A 41 -28.59 18.89 4.20
CA PRO A 41 -27.82 17.94 3.44
C PRO A 41 -26.75 17.32 4.35
N GLN A 42 -26.85 16.03 4.57
CA GLN A 42 -25.88 15.30 5.36
C GLN A 42 -24.50 15.54 4.71
N PRO A 43 -23.49 16.00 5.46
CA PRO A 43 -22.17 16.25 4.86
C PRO A 43 -21.69 14.99 4.16
N ALA A 44 -21.18 15.15 2.95
CA ALA A 44 -20.64 14.03 2.18
C ALA A 44 -19.58 13.29 3.02
N PRO A 45 -19.57 11.96 3.03
CA PRO A 45 -18.59 11.20 3.78
C PRO A 45 -17.18 11.62 3.41
N ALA A 46 -16.28 11.68 4.39
CA ALA A 46 -14.90 12.05 4.17
C ALA A 46 -14.25 11.07 3.18
N LEU A 47 -13.57 11.60 2.15
CA LEU A 47 -12.85 10.79 1.19
C LEU A 47 -11.59 10.22 1.85
N LYS A 48 -11.39 8.91 1.74
CA LYS A 48 -10.22 8.20 2.26
C LYS A 48 -9.58 7.36 1.15
N ILE A 49 -8.29 7.58 0.92
CA ILE A 49 -7.50 6.87 -0.08
C ILE A 49 -6.44 6.03 0.63
N ALA A 50 -6.42 4.73 0.38
CA ALA A 50 -5.40 3.82 0.87
C ALA A 50 -4.20 3.81 -0.08
N VAL A 51 -2.99 3.68 0.46
CA VAL A 51 -1.75 3.47 -0.31
C VAL A 51 -0.95 2.33 0.32
N ASP A 52 -0.31 1.51 -0.51
CA ASP A 52 0.42 0.31 -0.07
C ASP A 52 1.93 0.50 0.08
N SER A 53 2.47 1.62 -0.39
CA SER A 53 3.92 1.82 -0.51
C SER A 53 4.28 3.30 -0.64
N ASP A 54 5.56 3.59 -0.47
CA ASP A 54 6.08 4.95 -0.62
C ASP A 54 5.87 5.52 -2.02
N PRO A 55 6.12 4.81 -3.15
CA PRO A 55 5.84 5.35 -4.48
C PRO A 55 4.37 5.70 -4.69
N ALA A 56 3.44 4.86 -4.22
CA ALA A 56 2.02 5.14 -4.27
C ALA A 56 1.65 6.37 -3.44
N ARG A 57 2.26 6.50 -2.26
CA ARG A 57 2.07 7.63 -1.37
C ARG A 57 2.61 8.93 -1.96
N SER A 58 3.85 8.92 -2.45
CA SER A 58 4.49 10.07 -3.08
C SER A 58 3.69 10.58 -4.27
N ALA A 59 3.23 9.70 -5.14
CA ALA A 59 2.43 10.07 -6.31
C ALA A 59 1.15 10.83 -5.92
N VAL A 60 0.43 10.36 -4.88
CA VAL A 60 -0.77 11.05 -4.38
C VAL A 60 -0.41 12.37 -3.70
N ILE A 61 0.68 12.41 -2.93
CA ILE A 61 1.16 13.62 -2.24
C ILE A 61 1.50 14.72 -3.25
N HIS A 62 2.26 14.40 -4.28
CA HIS A 62 2.64 15.37 -5.31
C HIS A 62 1.39 15.99 -5.96
N TRP A 63 0.41 15.17 -6.33
CA TRP A 63 -0.83 15.68 -6.88
C TRP A 63 -1.65 16.47 -5.85
N PHE A 64 -1.73 16.03 -4.59
CA PHE A 64 -2.47 16.71 -3.53
C PHE A 64 -1.99 18.17 -3.34
N TYR A 65 -0.68 18.40 -3.45
CA TYR A 65 -0.09 19.74 -3.32
C TYR A 65 -0.01 20.52 -4.64
N SER A 66 -0.48 19.96 -5.76
CA SER A 66 -0.64 20.72 -7.00
C SER A 66 -1.77 21.75 -6.88
N GLU A 67 -1.83 22.71 -7.82
CA GLU A 67 -2.90 23.70 -7.88
C GLU A 67 -4.29 23.04 -8.00
N GLU A 68 -4.38 21.97 -8.79
CA GLU A 68 -5.63 21.20 -8.97
C GLU A 68 -6.03 20.47 -7.69
N GLY A 69 -5.08 19.80 -7.02
CA GLY A 69 -5.30 19.10 -5.77
C GLY A 69 -5.74 20.07 -4.66
N GLN A 70 -5.06 21.20 -4.51
CA GLN A 70 -5.43 22.22 -3.54
C GLN A 70 -6.82 22.83 -3.82
N THR A 71 -7.18 22.98 -5.10
CA THR A 71 -8.53 23.43 -5.48
C THR A 71 -9.59 22.42 -5.07
N LEU A 72 -9.31 21.12 -5.20
CA LEU A 72 -10.27 20.05 -4.89
C LEU A 72 -10.43 19.82 -3.39
N PHE A 73 -9.33 19.86 -2.65
CA PHE A 73 -9.31 19.53 -1.22
C PHE A 73 -9.45 20.75 -0.30
N GLY A 74 -9.11 21.96 -0.78
CA GLY A 74 -9.14 23.17 0.02
C GLY A 74 -8.21 23.07 1.24
N ASP A 75 -8.75 23.38 2.43
CA ASP A 75 -8.00 23.38 3.70
C ASP A 75 -7.92 21.98 4.37
N LYS A 76 -8.25 20.88 3.66
CA LYS A 76 -8.18 19.54 4.24
C LYS A 76 -6.74 19.14 4.51
N ASP A 77 -6.50 18.50 5.68
CA ASP A 77 -5.22 17.89 5.99
C ASP A 77 -5.06 16.60 5.16
N LEU A 78 -3.87 16.41 4.61
CA LEU A 78 -3.51 15.18 3.89
C LEU A 78 -3.74 13.92 4.75
N ASN A 79 -3.46 14.00 6.04
CA ASN A 79 -3.65 12.89 6.97
C ASN A 79 -5.12 12.48 7.19
N ASP A 80 -6.06 13.34 6.82
CA ASP A 80 -7.50 13.02 6.83
C ASP A 80 -7.94 12.29 5.55
N VAL A 81 -7.09 12.29 4.52
CA VAL A 81 -7.40 11.76 3.19
C VAL A 81 -6.57 10.54 2.83
N LEU A 82 -5.28 10.50 3.20
CA LEU A 82 -4.30 9.52 2.73
C LEU A 82 -3.82 8.63 3.87
N PHE A 83 -3.98 7.31 3.69
CA PHE A 83 -3.69 6.30 4.70
C PHE A 83 -2.78 5.21 4.16
N SER A 84 -1.68 4.92 4.87
CA SER A 84 -0.85 3.75 4.57
C SER A 84 -1.52 2.49 5.08
N VAL A 85 -1.61 1.47 4.22
CA VAL A 85 -2.26 0.19 4.47
C VAL A 85 -1.32 -0.93 4.02
N ASP A 86 -1.24 -2.01 4.77
CA ASP A 86 -0.46 -3.18 4.37
C ASP A 86 -0.92 -3.65 2.98
N PRO A 87 0.02 -3.89 2.03
CA PRO A 87 -0.33 -4.34 0.68
C PRO A 87 -1.24 -5.58 0.66
N ARG A 88 -1.10 -6.46 1.64
CA ARG A 88 -1.91 -7.69 1.78
C ARG A 88 -3.38 -7.43 2.12
N ASP A 89 -3.65 -6.32 2.79
CA ASP A 89 -4.97 -6.01 3.35
C ASP A 89 -5.78 -5.06 2.47
N ILE A 90 -5.15 -4.33 1.55
CA ILE A 90 -5.76 -3.26 0.76
C ILE A 90 -7.07 -3.69 0.08
N ALA A 91 -7.08 -4.87 -0.53
CA ALA A 91 -8.26 -5.36 -1.23
C ALA A 91 -9.43 -5.65 -0.28
N GLN A 92 -9.14 -6.17 0.91
CA GLN A 92 -10.15 -6.42 1.92
C GLN A 92 -10.66 -5.13 2.55
N GLU A 93 -9.78 -4.20 2.83
CA GLU A 93 -10.11 -2.89 3.40
C GLU A 93 -11.03 -2.07 2.46
N LEU A 94 -10.76 -2.10 1.15
CA LEU A 94 -11.64 -1.53 0.13
C LEU A 94 -13.01 -2.21 0.14
N LYS A 95 -13.05 -3.54 0.18
CA LYS A 95 -14.30 -4.31 0.16
C LYS A 95 -15.15 -4.09 1.40
N LEU A 96 -14.53 -3.84 2.55
CA LEU A 96 -15.21 -3.48 3.80
C LEU A 96 -15.71 -2.02 3.79
N GLY A 97 -15.28 -1.20 2.82
CA GLY A 97 -15.67 0.22 2.74
C GLY A 97 -14.93 1.11 3.74
N ASN A 98 -13.81 0.63 4.32
CA ASN A 98 -12.98 1.44 5.21
C ASN A 98 -12.25 2.56 4.44
N TYR A 99 -12.02 2.35 3.14
CA TYR A 99 -11.47 3.32 2.20
C TYR A 99 -12.33 3.40 0.95
N ASN A 100 -12.35 4.57 0.31
CA ASN A 100 -13.15 4.84 -0.88
C ASN A 100 -12.42 4.48 -2.17
N ALA A 101 -11.10 4.55 -2.14
CA ALA A 101 -10.20 4.22 -3.24
C ALA A 101 -8.85 3.74 -2.70
N ALA A 102 -8.04 3.14 -3.57
CA ALA A 102 -6.64 2.87 -3.26
C ALA A 102 -5.74 3.22 -4.44
N VAL A 103 -4.48 3.57 -4.12
CA VAL A 103 -3.36 3.59 -5.07
C VAL A 103 -2.38 2.52 -4.61
N CYS A 104 -2.24 1.46 -5.38
CA CYS A 104 -1.50 0.27 -4.96
C CYS A 104 -1.00 -0.57 -6.15
N ALA A 105 -0.09 -1.51 -5.86
CA ALA A 105 0.35 -2.54 -6.79
C ALA A 105 -0.33 -3.88 -6.45
N PRO A 106 -1.58 -4.13 -6.89
CA PRO A 106 -2.34 -5.31 -6.52
C PRO A 106 -1.81 -6.55 -7.21
N ASP A 107 -1.80 -7.69 -6.52
CA ASP A 107 -1.62 -8.98 -7.15
C ASP A 107 -2.92 -9.48 -7.82
N GLN A 108 -2.83 -10.58 -8.56
CA GLN A 108 -4.00 -11.16 -9.22
C GLN A 108 -5.10 -11.58 -8.24
N LYS A 109 -4.72 -12.01 -7.03
CA LYS A 109 -5.67 -12.44 -6.01
C LYS A 109 -6.45 -11.24 -5.46
N ALA A 110 -5.77 -10.12 -5.23
CA ALA A 110 -6.40 -8.87 -4.82
C ALA A 110 -7.40 -8.37 -5.88
N LEU A 111 -7.02 -8.39 -7.16
CA LEU A 111 -7.90 -7.99 -8.26
C LEU A 111 -9.14 -8.91 -8.37
N GLN A 112 -8.97 -10.22 -8.17
CA GLN A 112 -10.11 -11.15 -8.15
C GLN A 112 -11.07 -10.90 -6.98
N LEU A 113 -10.52 -10.56 -5.80
CA LEU A 113 -11.32 -10.22 -4.62
C LEU A 113 -12.17 -8.96 -4.84
N LEU A 114 -11.67 -8.02 -5.63
CA LEU A 114 -12.29 -6.73 -5.93
C LEU A 114 -13.20 -6.78 -7.19
N GLY A 115 -13.85 -7.90 -7.45
CA GLY A 115 -14.81 -7.98 -8.54
C GLY A 115 -15.87 -6.87 -8.45
N GLY A 116 -15.98 -6.06 -9.52
CA GLY A 116 -16.87 -4.89 -9.58
C GLY A 116 -16.17 -3.55 -9.25
N TYR A 117 -14.91 -3.57 -8.84
CA TYR A 117 -14.06 -2.38 -8.82
C TYR A 117 -13.45 -2.14 -10.20
N GLU A 118 -13.20 -0.89 -10.51
CA GLU A 118 -12.44 -0.47 -11.69
C GLU A 118 -10.99 -0.19 -11.30
N SER A 119 -10.10 -0.41 -12.25
CA SER A 119 -8.66 -0.17 -12.10
C SER A 119 -8.18 0.80 -13.17
N MET A 120 -7.49 1.85 -12.76
CA MET A 120 -6.85 2.84 -13.62
C MET A 120 -5.33 2.69 -13.49
N PRO A 121 -4.57 2.40 -14.55
CA PRO A 121 -3.11 2.37 -14.47
C PRO A 121 -2.58 3.77 -14.17
N LEU A 122 -1.68 3.89 -13.19
CA LEU A 122 -1.15 5.19 -12.75
C LEU A 122 0.33 5.34 -13.04
N LEU A 123 1.15 4.48 -12.47
CA LEU A 123 2.60 4.55 -12.62
C LEU A 123 3.22 3.16 -12.65
N LYS A 124 4.45 3.09 -13.14
CA LYS A 124 5.31 1.92 -13.00
C LYS A 124 6.47 2.23 -12.09
N ASP A 125 6.89 1.24 -11.34
CA ASP A 125 8.07 1.23 -10.50
C ASP A 125 8.71 -0.16 -10.60
N ALA A 126 9.78 -0.39 -9.88
CA ALA A 126 10.38 -1.72 -9.78
C ALA A 126 11.02 -1.94 -8.41
N VAL A 127 11.09 -3.20 -8.01
CA VAL A 127 12.03 -3.62 -6.97
C VAL A 127 13.39 -3.80 -7.63
N ILE A 128 14.31 -2.92 -7.30
CA ILE A 128 15.70 -3.00 -7.77
C ILE A 128 16.59 -3.45 -6.63
N PHE A 129 17.72 -4.05 -6.98
CA PHE A 129 18.70 -4.51 -6.01
C PHE A 129 19.98 -3.72 -6.14
N VAL A 130 20.45 -3.18 -5.02
CA VAL A 130 21.71 -2.45 -4.93
C VAL A 130 22.64 -3.17 -3.96
N HIS A 131 23.92 -3.22 -4.28
CA HIS A 131 24.90 -3.76 -3.34
C HIS A 131 25.61 -2.65 -2.56
N GLY A 132 26.24 -3.03 -1.43
CA GLY A 132 26.74 -2.09 -0.41
C GLY A 132 27.80 -1.08 -0.83
N ASN A 133 28.34 -1.16 -2.04
CA ASN A 133 29.26 -0.16 -2.59
C ASN A 133 28.53 0.88 -3.44
N ILE A 134 27.49 1.50 -2.88
CA ILE A 134 26.75 2.57 -3.57
C ILE A 134 27.72 3.67 -3.96
N GLY A 135 27.82 3.96 -5.26
CA GLY A 135 28.70 4.99 -5.82
C GLY A 135 30.01 4.47 -6.43
N GLN A 136 30.27 3.18 -6.45
CA GLN A 136 31.26 2.61 -7.34
C GLN A 136 30.61 2.33 -8.68
N GLU A 137 31.06 3.09 -9.69
CA GLU A 137 30.67 2.85 -11.08
C GLU A 137 31.19 1.47 -11.52
N ASP A 138 30.30 0.70 -12.20
CA ASP A 138 30.63 -0.25 -13.25
C ASP A 138 31.27 -1.59 -12.86
N ALA A 139 30.57 -2.38 -12.10
CA ALA A 139 30.55 -3.77 -12.45
C ALA A 139 29.14 -4.09 -12.99
N ASP A 140 29.06 -4.63 -14.19
CA ASP A 140 27.81 -5.17 -14.76
C ASP A 140 27.39 -6.43 -13.98
N TYR A 141 27.08 -6.24 -12.68
CA TYR A 141 26.59 -7.33 -11.87
C TYR A 141 25.22 -7.74 -12.38
N ASN A 142 25.12 -9.01 -12.70
CA ASN A 142 23.88 -9.61 -13.17
C ASN A 142 23.59 -10.88 -12.38
N LEU A 143 22.41 -10.94 -11.79
CA LEU A 143 21.91 -12.13 -11.09
C LEU A 143 20.60 -12.59 -11.73
N SER A 144 20.38 -13.91 -11.73
CA SER A 144 19.05 -14.39 -12.12
C SER A 144 18.02 -14.11 -11.06
N SER A 145 16.78 -13.94 -11.46
CA SER A 145 15.64 -13.77 -10.53
C SER A 145 15.49 -14.97 -9.58
N GLU A 146 15.84 -16.18 -10.05
CA GLU A 146 15.87 -17.38 -9.22
C GLU A 146 16.97 -17.30 -8.15
N THR A 147 18.17 -16.89 -8.55
CA THR A 147 19.30 -16.70 -7.64
C THR A 147 18.99 -15.68 -6.57
N LEU A 148 18.39 -14.54 -6.93
CA LEU A 148 17.97 -13.51 -5.97
C LEU A 148 16.99 -14.08 -4.94
N ARG A 149 15.95 -14.78 -5.38
CA ARG A 149 15.03 -15.45 -4.45
C ARG A 149 15.76 -16.45 -3.55
N GLY A 150 16.69 -17.25 -4.12
CA GLY A 150 17.49 -18.21 -3.37
C GLY A 150 18.40 -17.58 -2.30
N ILE A 151 18.97 -16.39 -2.58
CA ILE A 151 19.77 -15.65 -1.59
C ILE A 151 18.91 -15.29 -0.37
N TYR A 152 17.72 -14.72 -0.59
CA TYR A 152 16.82 -14.36 0.50
C TYR A 152 16.22 -15.56 1.22
N ALA A 153 16.00 -16.66 0.51
CA ALA A 153 15.56 -17.94 1.09
C ALA A 153 16.69 -18.72 1.79
N GLY A 154 17.95 -18.29 1.67
CA GLY A 154 19.10 -18.99 2.24
C GLY A 154 19.48 -20.29 1.51
N THR A 155 19.00 -20.48 0.28
CA THR A 155 19.26 -21.69 -0.53
C THR A 155 20.34 -21.48 -1.60
N ALA A 156 20.71 -20.26 -1.89
CA ALA A 156 21.72 -19.90 -2.89
C ALA A 156 22.69 -18.86 -2.32
N PRO A 157 23.72 -19.27 -1.57
CA PRO A 157 24.80 -18.36 -1.19
C PRO A 157 25.58 -18.00 -2.46
N LEU A 158 25.79 -16.71 -2.69
CA LEU A 158 26.57 -16.18 -3.79
C LEU A 158 27.73 -15.36 -3.29
N PHE A 159 28.78 -15.36 -4.09
CA PHE A 159 29.93 -14.51 -3.91
C PHE A 159 30.10 -13.64 -5.15
N TRP A 160 30.53 -12.41 -4.96
CA TRP A 160 30.82 -11.51 -6.06
C TRP A 160 32.14 -11.82 -6.76
N ASP A 161 33.08 -12.44 -6.04
CA ASP A 161 34.41 -12.72 -6.54
C ASP A 161 34.63 -14.21 -6.78
N GLU A 162 35.50 -14.57 -7.74
CA GLU A 162 35.87 -15.93 -8.03
C GLU A 162 36.54 -16.64 -6.83
N ALA A 163 37.19 -15.87 -5.96
CA ALA A 163 37.85 -16.39 -4.75
C ALA A 163 36.85 -16.71 -3.64
N GLN A 164 35.56 -16.38 -3.80
CA GLN A 164 34.50 -16.59 -2.82
C GLN A 164 34.79 -15.95 -1.45
N THR A 165 35.40 -14.77 -1.47
CA THR A 165 35.80 -14.04 -0.25
C THR A 165 34.76 -13.03 0.20
N GLN A 166 33.86 -12.60 -0.68
CA GLN A 166 32.82 -11.59 -0.42
C GLN A 166 31.42 -12.14 -0.66
N PRO A 167 30.81 -12.81 0.35
CA PRO A 167 29.47 -13.33 0.21
C PRO A 167 28.45 -12.19 0.08
N LEU A 168 27.41 -12.42 -0.69
CA LEU A 168 26.23 -11.57 -0.72
C LEU A 168 25.40 -11.81 0.54
N ILE A 169 25.09 -10.74 1.24
CA ILE A 169 24.28 -10.78 2.45
C ILE A 169 22.94 -10.14 2.13
N PRO A 170 21.83 -10.90 2.18
CA PRO A 170 20.50 -10.33 1.94
C PRO A 170 20.13 -9.32 3.03
N ALA A 171 19.48 -8.25 2.63
CA ALA A 171 18.98 -7.24 3.54
C ALA A 171 17.56 -6.80 3.13
N TYR A 172 16.76 -6.32 4.08
CA TYR A 172 15.47 -5.70 3.80
C TYR A 172 15.13 -4.58 4.79
N GLY A 173 14.01 -3.89 4.58
CA GLY A 173 13.75 -2.58 5.17
C GLY A 173 13.60 -2.53 6.68
N TYR A 174 12.79 -3.40 7.32
CA TYR A 174 12.47 -3.32 8.75
C TYR A 174 12.94 -4.57 9.52
N ALA A 175 12.87 -4.49 10.84
CA ALA A 175 13.22 -5.60 11.72
C ALA A 175 12.29 -6.82 11.58
N SER A 176 11.13 -6.64 10.94
CA SER A 176 10.16 -7.70 10.68
C SER A 176 9.60 -7.49 9.27
N ASP A 177 9.57 -8.55 8.50
CA ASP A 177 8.97 -8.58 7.17
C ASP A 177 7.50 -8.14 7.15
N ALA A 178 6.78 -8.39 8.25
CA ALA A 178 5.39 -7.98 8.40
C ALA A 178 5.16 -6.47 8.41
N GLN A 179 6.20 -5.67 8.57
CA GLN A 179 6.12 -4.21 8.68
C GLN A 179 6.76 -3.47 7.50
N ASP A 180 7.41 -4.19 6.59
CA ASP A 180 8.06 -3.60 5.42
C ASP A 180 7.13 -3.70 4.18
N PRO A 181 6.54 -2.59 3.71
CA PRO A 181 5.67 -2.61 2.53
C PRO A 181 6.37 -3.12 1.28
N LEU A 182 7.65 -2.76 1.06
CA LEU A 182 8.42 -3.25 -0.07
C LEU A 182 8.61 -4.76 0.00
N TRP A 183 8.92 -5.29 1.20
CA TRP A 183 9.04 -6.73 1.41
C TRP A 183 7.72 -7.46 1.14
N GLN A 184 6.59 -6.89 1.58
CA GLN A 184 5.28 -7.47 1.29
C GLN A 184 5.01 -7.55 -0.22
N LEU A 185 5.33 -6.48 -0.96
CA LEU A 185 5.21 -6.47 -2.42
C LEU A 185 6.13 -7.51 -3.06
N MET A 186 7.39 -7.63 -2.61
CA MET A 186 8.33 -8.66 -3.10
C MET A 186 7.77 -10.08 -2.87
N SER A 187 7.24 -10.33 -1.69
CA SER A 187 6.66 -11.63 -1.35
C SER A 187 5.42 -11.94 -2.18
N MET A 188 4.48 -10.99 -2.27
CA MET A 188 3.20 -11.16 -2.96
C MET A 188 3.34 -11.27 -4.48
N GLN A 189 4.15 -10.38 -5.07
CA GLN A 189 4.26 -10.27 -6.52
C GLN A 189 5.29 -11.22 -7.11
N PHE A 190 6.39 -11.45 -6.40
CA PHE A 190 7.56 -12.12 -6.94
C PHE A 190 7.98 -13.39 -6.17
N GLY A 191 7.29 -13.75 -5.09
CA GLY A 191 7.50 -14.99 -4.36
C GLY A 191 8.79 -15.03 -3.54
N PHE A 192 9.27 -13.88 -3.05
CA PHE A 192 10.39 -13.84 -2.11
C PHE A 192 10.00 -14.38 -0.73
N THR A 193 10.94 -15.08 -0.09
CA THR A 193 10.86 -15.51 1.32
C THR A 193 12.11 -15.05 2.06
N ALA A 194 11.98 -14.74 3.35
CA ALA A 194 13.06 -14.20 4.19
C ALA A 194 13.59 -15.26 5.16
N ASP A 195 14.02 -16.40 4.63
CA ASP A 195 14.45 -17.55 5.43
C ASP A 195 15.97 -17.64 5.59
N ALA A 196 16.74 -16.76 4.94
CA ALA A 196 18.19 -16.75 5.04
C ALA A 196 18.63 -16.45 6.50
N PRO A 197 19.56 -17.24 7.08
CA PRO A 197 19.95 -17.10 8.49
C PRO A 197 20.64 -15.77 8.81
N ASP A 198 21.25 -15.13 7.83
CA ASP A 198 22.06 -13.91 7.98
C ASP A 198 21.40 -12.66 7.39
N ILE A 199 20.08 -12.67 7.27
CA ILE A 199 19.33 -11.49 6.79
C ILE A 199 19.63 -10.27 7.66
N LEU A 200 20.02 -9.19 7.01
CA LEU A 200 20.22 -7.89 7.62
C LEU A 200 18.93 -7.08 7.54
N THR A 201 18.47 -6.57 8.68
CA THR A 201 17.28 -5.71 8.72
C THR A 201 17.68 -4.24 8.71
N ARG A 202 17.02 -3.46 7.86
CA ARG A 202 17.28 -2.04 7.67
C ARG A 202 16.82 -1.16 8.85
N GLY A 203 15.99 -1.67 9.73
CA GLY A 203 15.44 -0.93 10.88
C GLY A 203 16.43 -0.43 11.92
N THR A 204 17.72 -0.78 11.78
CA THR A 204 18.80 -0.28 12.61
C THR A 204 19.68 0.75 11.91
N TRP A 205 19.39 1.10 10.64
CA TRP A 205 20.28 1.99 9.87
C TRP A 205 19.50 2.99 9.04
N ASP A 206 19.83 4.26 9.20
CA ASP A 206 19.25 5.35 8.41
C ASP A 206 19.78 5.38 6.97
N ASN A 207 20.86 4.61 6.67
CA ASN A 207 21.52 4.60 5.37
C ASN A 207 22.05 3.19 5.03
N PRO A 208 21.70 2.60 3.87
CA PRO A 208 22.19 1.30 3.41
C PRO A 208 23.74 1.21 3.33
N VAL A 209 24.41 2.31 2.99
CA VAL A 209 25.89 2.37 2.94
C VAL A 209 26.50 2.20 4.32
N MET A 210 25.87 2.77 5.33
CA MET A 210 26.35 2.65 6.71
C MET A 210 26.17 1.24 7.27
N ALA A 211 25.30 0.44 6.70
CA ALA A 211 25.08 -0.94 7.10
C ALA A 211 26.37 -1.78 6.95
N THR A 212 27.11 -1.60 5.87
CA THR A 212 28.39 -2.28 5.63
C THR A 212 29.46 -1.89 6.64
N VAL A 213 29.48 -0.60 7.02
CA VAL A 213 30.47 -0.07 7.95
C VAL A 213 30.16 -0.47 9.39
N GLN A 214 28.88 -0.43 9.79
CA GLN A 214 28.48 -0.65 11.19
C GLN A 214 28.43 -2.13 11.58
N THR A 215 28.12 -3.04 10.65
CA THR A 215 28.04 -4.46 11.00
C THR A 215 29.38 -5.14 11.17
N GLY A 216 30.45 -4.56 10.63
CA GLY A 216 31.78 -5.19 10.60
C GLY A 216 31.79 -6.58 9.93
N ARG A 217 30.72 -6.93 9.22
CA ARG A 217 30.58 -8.21 8.52
C ARG A 217 31.42 -8.19 7.25
N VAL A 218 32.11 -9.28 7.02
CA VAL A 218 32.78 -9.53 5.74
C VAL A 218 31.69 -9.94 4.75
N GLY A 219 31.45 -9.12 3.73
CA GLY A 219 30.45 -9.39 2.70
C GLY A 219 29.86 -8.11 2.12
N SER A 220 29.12 -8.26 1.05
CA SER A 220 28.44 -7.16 0.35
C SER A 220 26.94 -7.25 0.59
N PRO A 221 26.34 -6.35 1.38
CA PRO A 221 24.89 -6.32 1.55
C PRO A 221 24.19 -6.06 0.22
N LEU A 222 23.11 -6.78 0.01
CA LEU A 222 22.23 -6.66 -1.14
C LEU A 222 20.88 -6.10 -0.66
N PHE A 223 20.55 -4.88 -1.07
CA PHE A 223 19.37 -4.16 -0.62
C PHE A 223 18.32 -4.09 -1.73
N PRO A 224 17.08 -4.47 -1.45
CA PRO A 224 15.95 -4.13 -2.30
C PRO A 224 15.55 -2.67 -2.06
N LEU A 225 15.30 -1.94 -3.14
CA LEU A 225 14.82 -0.56 -3.10
C LEU A 225 13.76 -0.35 -4.18
N HIS A 226 12.97 0.69 -4.03
CA HIS A 226 12.11 1.18 -5.11
C HIS A 226 12.95 1.94 -6.14
N TYR A 227 12.75 1.66 -7.43
CA TYR A 227 13.43 2.33 -8.54
C TYR A 227 13.18 3.83 -8.52
N ASN A 228 11.92 4.25 -8.42
CA ASN A 228 11.56 5.67 -8.43
C ASN A 228 12.13 6.42 -7.24
N TRP A 229 12.24 5.77 -6.07
CA TRP A 229 12.91 6.39 -4.93
C TRP A 229 14.41 6.61 -5.19
N LEU A 230 15.11 5.62 -5.73
CA LEU A 230 16.56 5.71 -5.93
C LEU A 230 16.91 6.75 -7.00
N PHE A 231 16.24 6.73 -8.13
CA PHE A 231 16.60 7.56 -9.28
C PHE A 231 15.85 8.91 -9.32
N GLY A 232 14.63 8.96 -8.79
CA GLY A 232 13.82 10.17 -8.71
C GLY A 232 14.12 11.01 -7.48
N GLU A 233 13.87 10.46 -6.29
CA GLU A 233 13.91 11.23 -5.04
C GLU A 233 15.32 11.31 -4.44
N ALA A 234 16.05 10.18 -4.39
CA ALA A 234 17.37 10.15 -3.77
C ALA A 234 18.47 10.70 -4.68
N GLY A 235 18.29 10.70 -6.00
CA GLY A 235 19.25 11.20 -6.98
C GLY A 235 20.61 10.48 -6.92
N ILE A 236 20.62 9.22 -6.46
CA ILE A 236 21.84 8.43 -6.25
C ILE A 236 21.99 7.47 -7.43
N ASN A 237 22.99 7.67 -8.24
CA ASN A 237 23.47 6.68 -9.20
C ASN A 237 24.23 5.61 -8.41
N GLY A 238 23.57 4.53 -8.04
CA GLY A 238 24.16 3.46 -7.26
C GLY A 238 24.54 2.24 -8.09
N SER A 239 25.24 1.31 -7.45
CA SER A 239 25.61 0.00 -8.04
C SER A 239 24.40 -0.91 -8.14
N VAL A 240 23.46 -0.55 -9.02
CA VAL A 240 22.26 -1.33 -9.30
C VAL A 240 22.62 -2.54 -10.14
N ILE A 241 22.20 -3.72 -9.70
CA ILE A 241 22.44 -4.96 -10.46
C ILE A 241 21.41 -5.16 -11.57
N SER A 242 21.83 -5.79 -12.66
CA SER A 242 20.92 -6.33 -13.67
C SER A 242 20.28 -7.62 -13.18
N VAL A 243 19.05 -7.90 -13.60
CA VAL A 243 18.35 -9.15 -13.28
C VAL A 243 17.97 -9.86 -14.57
N ASP A 244 18.30 -11.14 -14.68
CA ASP A 244 18.11 -11.95 -15.89
C ASP A 244 18.67 -11.27 -17.16
N GLY A 245 19.78 -10.55 -17.03
CA GLY A 245 20.41 -9.78 -18.10
C GLY A 245 19.76 -8.45 -18.43
N VAL A 246 18.74 -8.03 -17.69
CA VAL A 246 18.01 -6.77 -17.90
C VAL A 246 18.38 -5.76 -16.82
N ARG A 247 18.89 -4.59 -17.23
CA ARG A 247 19.12 -3.46 -16.31
C ARG A 247 17.82 -2.70 -16.09
N PRO A 248 17.49 -2.31 -14.84
CA PRO A 248 16.33 -1.46 -14.60
C PRO A 248 16.58 -0.05 -15.16
N THR A 249 15.70 0.38 -16.05
CA THR A 249 15.66 1.70 -16.69
C THR A 249 14.21 2.07 -16.95
N ASP A 250 13.91 3.35 -17.18
CA ASP A 250 12.55 3.77 -17.53
C ASP A 250 11.98 2.97 -18.70
N ALA A 251 12.82 2.69 -19.72
CA ALA A 251 12.41 1.90 -20.88
C ALA A 251 12.05 0.45 -20.51
N THR A 252 12.89 -0.22 -19.69
CA THR A 252 12.67 -1.62 -19.32
C THR A 252 11.56 -1.79 -18.27
N LEU A 253 11.25 -0.75 -17.52
CA LEU A 253 10.07 -0.69 -16.67
C LEU A 253 8.81 -0.44 -17.52
N ALA A 254 8.89 0.49 -18.47
CA ALA A 254 7.76 0.84 -19.32
C ALA A 254 7.29 -0.33 -20.18
N ASP A 255 8.21 -1.10 -20.78
CA ASP A 255 7.89 -2.27 -21.59
C ASP A 255 7.68 -3.57 -20.78
N GLY A 256 8.00 -3.54 -19.48
CA GLY A 256 7.85 -4.68 -18.56
C GLY A 256 8.92 -5.78 -18.75
N SER A 257 10.03 -5.49 -19.43
CA SER A 257 11.11 -6.46 -19.62
C SER A 257 11.95 -6.66 -18.35
N TYR A 258 11.98 -5.68 -17.43
CA TYR A 258 12.62 -5.89 -16.13
C TYR A 258 11.76 -6.81 -15.24
N PRO A 259 12.33 -7.92 -14.71
CA PRO A 259 11.54 -8.99 -14.08
C PRO A 259 10.74 -8.59 -12.82
N PHE A 260 11.19 -7.60 -12.09
CA PHE A 260 10.57 -7.15 -10.85
C PHE A 260 9.87 -5.79 -10.99
N THR A 261 9.29 -5.56 -12.16
CA THR A 261 8.47 -4.36 -12.42
C THR A 261 7.16 -4.42 -11.63
N LEU A 262 6.84 -3.35 -10.93
CA LEU A 262 5.59 -3.12 -10.24
C LEU A 262 4.69 -2.20 -11.08
N SER A 263 3.43 -2.56 -11.21
CA SER A 263 2.42 -1.71 -11.85
C SER A 263 1.43 -1.23 -10.82
N TYR A 264 1.34 0.07 -10.65
CA TYR A 264 0.43 0.71 -9.70
C TYR A 264 -0.86 1.13 -10.38
N TYR A 265 -1.95 0.89 -9.70
CA TYR A 265 -3.30 1.19 -10.15
C TYR A 265 -4.04 2.02 -9.11
N GLY A 266 -4.88 2.92 -9.61
CA GLY A 266 -5.97 3.49 -8.84
C GLY A 266 -7.16 2.53 -8.86
N LEU A 267 -7.57 2.04 -7.70
CA LEU A 267 -8.70 1.11 -7.55
C LEU A 267 -9.87 1.85 -6.91
N TYR A 268 -11.07 1.71 -7.49
CA TYR A 268 -12.27 2.36 -6.97
C TYR A 268 -13.54 1.62 -7.37
N SER A 269 -14.61 1.82 -6.59
CA SER A 269 -15.94 1.33 -6.96
C SER A 269 -16.66 2.37 -7.81
N PRO A 270 -17.10 2.04 -9.05
CA PRO A 270 -17.83 2.97 -9.89
C PRO A 270 -19.23 3.32 -9.33
N SER A 271 -19.75 2.51 -8.41
CA SER A 271 -21.02 2.79 -7.73
C SER A 271 -20.88 3.65 -6.48
N HIS A 272 -19.65 4.03 -6.09
CA HIS A 272 -19.43 4.87 -4.93
C HIS A 272 -19.99 6.29 -5.15
N PRO A 273 -20.67 6.91 -4.16
CA PRO A 273 -21.27 8.24 -4.33
C PRO A 273 -20.27 9.32 -4.77
N GLN A 274 -18.98 9.17 -4.42
CA GLN A 274 -17.89 10.07 -4.78
C GLN A 274 -17.05 9.56 -5.96
N ALA A 275 -17.52 8.59 -6.75
CA ALA A 275 -16.74 7.96 -7.82
C ALA A 275 -16.15 9.00 -8.79
N GLN A 276 -16.92 10.03 -9.16
CA GLN A 276 -16.43 11.06 -10.08
C GLN A 276 -15.27 11.87 -9.46
N GLN A 277 -15.34 12.19 -8.17
CA GLN A 277 -14.25 12.86 -7.48
C GLN A 277 -13.00 11.98 -7.40
N ILE A 278 -13.18 10.69 -7.12
CA ILE A 278 -12.09 9.72 -7.10
C ILE A 278 -11.42 9.62 -8.48
N ILE A 279 -12.21 9.52 -9.54
CA ILE A 279 -11.70 9.47 -10.92
C ILE A 279 -10.86 10.72 -11.22
N THR A 280 -11.34 11.91 -10.86
CA THR A 280 -10.59 13.15 -11.05
C THR A 280 -9.24 13.13 -10.35
N ILE A 281 -9.20 12.63 -9.11
CA ILE A 281 -7.95 12.48 -8.35
C ILE A 281 -6.99 11.52 -9.07
N LEU A 282 -7.48 10.34 -9.44
CA LEU A 282 -6.64 9.31 -10.08
C LEU A 282 -6.11 9.76 -11.44
N GLN A 283 -6.93 10.47 -12.23
CA GLN A 283 -6.51 11.08 -13.50
C GLN A 283 -5.45 12.16 -13.28
N GLY A 284 -5.60 12.99 -12.26
CA GLY A 284 -4.60 13.99 -11.90
C GLY A 284 -3.27 13.37 -11.48
N VAL A 285 -3.31 12.33 -10.63
CA VAL A 285 -2.12 11.54 -10.27
C VAL A 285 -1.46 10.94 -11.52
N GLN A 286 -2.23 10.33 -12.41
CA GLN A 286 -1.73 9.75 -13.66
C GLN A 286 -1.06 10.80 -14.57
N ALA A 287 -1.68 11.97 -14.71
CA ALA A 287 -1.16 13.03 -15.57
C ALA A 287 0.20 13.56 -15.09
N MET A 288 0.39 13.68 -13.78
CA MET A 288 1.68 14.12 -13.21
C MET A 288 2.80 13.11 -13.48
N GLN A 289 2.51 11.82 -13.39
CA GLN A 289 3.50 10.76 -13.67
C GLN A 289 3.88 10.67 -15.17
N SER A 290 3.08 11.26 -16.04
CA SER A 290 3.33 11.24 -17.49
C SER A 290 4.05 12.50 -17.99
N ALA A 291 4.24 13.51 -17.12
CA ALA A 291 4.85 14.80 -17.44
C ALA A 291 6.36 14.86 -17.16
N ASP A 292 6.89 13.90 -16.41
CA ASP A 292 8.30 13.69 -16.08
C ASP A 292 8.96 12.69 -17.06
#